data_e7f297124aadcd9c5d0c54b12bec0a55
#
_entry.id   e7f297124aadcd9c5d0c54b12bec0a55
#
_cell.length_a   1.000
_cell.length_b   1.000
_cell.length_c   1.000
_cell.angle_alpha   90.00
_cell.angle_beta   90.00
_cell.angle_gamma   90.00
#
_symmetry.space_group_name_H-M   'P 1'
#
loop_
_entity.id
_entity.type
_entity.pdbx_description
1 polymer ?
#
loop_
_entity_poly.entity_id
_entity_poly.type
_entity_poly.pdbx_seq_one_letter_code
_entity_poly.pdbx_strand_id
1 'polypeptide(L)'
;MIDRRVLIINCDDTAETRYTKTRVLRRAGYEVVECGTGAEALQKTRELMPQLVLLDVQLPDMSGLEVCRRIKEDAVTGTIPVIQISATFVTKEHAREALEHGADIYLTEPLEPRELETVVSVLLRLGHTETGLREALARERAARAQAEEATQLKDEFLANLSHELRTPMNIIIGWAHLLRTGPLDDAQKQRATEAIERAARSQAQLIEDLLDVSRIVTGKFRLVMQDMDVGRVLQLASESLRLVVQAKQISLNLTRDDMDARINGDPDRLQQVFWNLLSNAVKFTPSGGRVDVHLQPSAENVSITVTDTGIGIDPAFLPFVFERFRQADSTSTRQHSGMGLGLAIVRHVVELHGGLVRADSAGEDKGSTFTVTLPRITQDQALKQKSERAAGSTSGAPLPSVRVLLVEDDPDAREVTAAGLTKVGFEVHAVSGAIRALELLDVWVPDVIVSDIGMPGMDGYEFVKLLRARPTERGGKVAALALTAFAGVGDAARAHASGYDEHLSKPISPDALAQVIVGLKLRNG
;
A
#
# COMPACT_ATOMS: atom_id res chain seq x y z
N MET A 1 10.31 -31.14 15.66
CA MET A 1 9.34 -32.18 15.18
C MET A 1 9.30 -33.26 16.23
N ILE A 2 8.18 -33.43 16.92
CA ILE A 2 7.97 -34.55 17.87
C ILE A 2 7.82 -35.78 17.00
N ASP A 3 8.76 -36.69 17.13
CA ASP A 3 8.75 -38.01 16.49
C ASP A 3 7.53 -38.78 17.02
N ARG A 4 6.35 -38.60 16.42
CA ARG A 4 5.14 -39.34 16.74
C ARG A 4 5.38 -40.77 16.21
N ARG A 5 5.64 -41.70 17.12
CA ARG A 5 5.68 -43.12 16.76
C ARG A 5 4.37 -43.50 16.09
N VAL A 6 4.46 -44.20 14.98
CA VAL A 6 3.29 -44.68 14.23
C VAL A 6 2.46 -45.61 15.11
N LEU A 7 1.19 -45.27 15.32
CA LEU A 7 0.25 -46.05 16.14
C LEU A 7 -0.54 -47.01 15.24
N ILE A 8 -0.52 -48.29 15.60
CA ILE A 8 -1.27 -49.37 14.93
C ILE A 8 -2.22 -50.02 15.93
N ILE A 9 -3.47 -50.24 15.51
CA ILE A 9 -4.40 -51.09 16.24
C ILE A 9 -4.25 -52.53 15.71
N ASN A 10 -4.04 -53.51 16.62
CA ASN A 10 -4.04 -54.92 16.32
C ASN A 10 -5.23 -55.60 17.01
N CYS A 11 -6.24 -55.97 16.23
CA CYS A 11 -7.44 -56.63 16.70
C CYS A 11 -7.48 -58.09 16.27
N ASP A 12 -7.51 -58.99 17.24
CA ASP A 12 -7.52 -60.42 17.05
C ASP A 12 -8.11 -61.07 18.30
N ASP A 13 -9.01 -62.04 18.19
CA ASP A 13 -9.69 -62.67 19.31
C ASP A 13 -8.76 -63.62 20.10
N THR A 14 -7.80 -64.24 19.40
CA THR A 14 -6.84 -65.18 19.96
C THR A 14 -5.65 -64.48 20.61
N ALA A 15 -5.47 -64.60 21.91
CA ALA A 15 -4.43 -63.89 22.65
C ALA A 15 -3.02 -64.22 22.17
N GLU A 16 -2.75 -65.46 21.70
CA GLU A 16 -1.46 -65.92 21.24
C GLU A 16 -1.06 -65.28 19.88
N THR A 17 -1.99 -65.29 18.91
CA THR A 17 -1.80 -64.68 17.60
C THR A 17 -1.71 -63.16 17.73
N ARG A 18 -2.56 -62.55 18.54
CA ARG A 18 -2.52 -61.11 18.84
C ARG A 18 -1.17 -60.69 19.43
N TYR A 19 -0.66 -61.42 20.42
CA TYR A 19 0.65 -61.15 21.03
C TYR A 19 1.77 -61.28 20.02
N THR A 20 1.74 -62.31 19.17
CA THR A 20 2.78 -62.56 18.17
C THR A 20 2.86 -61.44 17.16
N LYS A 21 1.73 -61.01 16.58
CA LYS A 21 1.63 -59.88 15.66
C LYS A 21 2.08 -58.58 16.34
N THR A 22 1.65 -58.32 17.56
CA THR A 22 2.05 -57.14 18.34
C THR A 22 3.57 -57.09 18.56
N ARG A 23 4.18 -58.24 18.93
CA ARG A 23 5.62 -58.30 19.15
C ARG A 23 6.43 -58.00 17.89
N VAL A 24 5.99 -58.49 16.73
CA VAL A 24 6.59 -58.18 15.42
C VAL A 24 6.54 -56.68 15.13
N LEU A 25 5.36 -56.07 15.25
CA LEU A 25 5.19 -54.65 14.98
C LEU A 25 5.94 -53.74 15.97
N ARG A 26 5.93 -54.07 17.27
CA ARG A 26 6.71 -53.32 18.26
C ARG A 26 8.20 -53.39 18.02
N ARG A 27 8.70 -54.56 17.57
CA ARG A 27 10.12 -54.75 17.20
C ARG A 27 10.51 -53.94 15.99
N ALA A 28 9.56 -53.71 15.07
CA ALA A 28 9.74 -52.82 13.93
C ALA A 28 9.65 -51.33 14.29
N GLY A 29 9.41 -50.98 15.56
CA GLY A 29 9.40 -49.59 16.05
C GLY A 29 8.03 -48.93 16.11
N TYR A 30 6.95 -49.67 15.82
CA TYR A 30 5.57 -49.15 15.90
C TYR A 30 5.04 -49.20 17.34
N GLU A 31 4.16 -48.25 17.65
CA GLU A 31 3.31 -48.30 18.84
C GLU A 31 2.07 -49.12 18.55
N VAL A 32 1.74 -50.10 19.38
CA VAL A 32 0.65 -51.04 19.11
C VAL A 32 -0.32 -51.09 20.26
N VAL A 33 -1.60 -50.83 19.95
CA VAL A 33 -2.74 -51.00 20.86
C VAL A 33 -3.47 -52.27 20.45
N GLU A 34 -3.67 -53.14 21.43
CA GLU A 34 -4.33 -54.44 21.24
C GLU A 34 -5.85 -54.33 21.50
N CYS A 35 -6.64 -55.07 20.72
CA CYS A 35 -8.07 -55.26 20.88
C CYS A 35 -8.41 -56.74 20.76
N GLY A 36 -9.44 -57.17 21.50
CA GLY A 36 -9.96 -58.55 21.45
C GLY A 36 -11.31 -58.69 20.78
N THR A 37 -11.99 -57.58 20.50
CA THR A 37 -13.35 -57.54 19.94
C THR A 37 -13.47 -56.46 18.85
N GLY A 38 -14.46 -56.62 17.98
CA GLY A 38 -14.76 -55.65 16.92
C GLY A 38 -15.27 -54.31 17.48
N ALA A 39 -16.10 -54.36 18.54
CA ALA A 39 -16.58 -53.15 19.23
C ALA A 39 -15.42 -52.32 19.82
N GLU A 40 -14.47 -53.00 20.46
CA GLU A 40 -13.28 -52.38 21.02
C GLU A 40 -12.39 -51.78 19.92
N ALA A 41 -12.24 -52.46 18.78
CA ALA A 41 -11.49 -51.95 17.62
C ALA A 41 -12.13 -50.68 17.06
N LEU A 42 -13.45 -50.64 16.86
CA LEU A 42 -14.17 -49.45 16.38
C LEU A 42 -14.04 -48.27 17.34
N GLN A 43 -14.20 -48.50 18.64
CA GLN A 43 -14.05 -47.46 19.65
C GLN A 43 -12.64 -46.88 19.66
N LYS A 44 -11.61 -47.74 19.78
CA LYS A 44 -10.23 -47.30 19.83
C LYS A 44 -9.77 -46.64 18.53
N THR A 45 -10.24 -47.09 17.37
CA THR A 45 -9.93 -46.46 16.08
C THR A 45 -10.43 -45.02 16.03
N ARG A 46 -11.64 -44.76 16.54
CA ARG A 46 -12.22 -43.43 16.58
C ARG A 46 -11.57 -42.52 17.63
N GLU A 47 -11.21 -43.06 18.79
CA GLU A 47 -10.60 -42.30 19.90
C GLU A 47 -9.14 -41.97 19.64
N LEU A 48 -8.36 -42.94 19.11
CA LEU A 48 -6.91 -42.83 19.02
C LEU A 48 -6.43 -42.41 17.62
N MET A 49 -7.27 -42.49 16.58
CA MET A 49 -6.93 -42.17 15.20
C MET A 49 -5.61 -42.80 14.74
N PRO A 50 -5.51 -44.14 14.73
CA PRO A 50 -4.28 -44.83 14.38
C PRO A 50 -3.92 -44.61 12.90
N GLN A 51 -2.67 -44.84 12.55
CA GLN A 51 -2.20 -44.78 11.18
C GLN A 51 -2.46 -46.06 10.38
N LEU A 52 -2.83 -47.18 11.07
CA LEU A 52 -3.19 -48.46 10.44
C LEU A 52 -3.97 -49.32 11.43
N VAL A 53 -4.92 -50.10 10.91
CA VAL A 53 -5.64 -51.13 11.68
C VAL A 53 -5.33 -52.50 11.10
N LEU A 54 -4.86 -53.40 11.97
CA LEU A 54 -4.74 -54.83 11.71
C LEU A 54 -5.96 -55.53 12.28
N LEU A 55 -6.69 -56.30 11.48
CA LEU A 55 -8.01 -56.76 11.85
C LEU A 55 -8.20 -58.23 11.47
N ASP A 56 -8.41 -59.07 12.45
CA ASP A 56 -8.84 -60.46 12.17
C ASP A 56 -10.25 -60.49 11.60
N VAL A 57 -10.49 -61.44 10.67
CA VAL A 57 -11.79 -61.64 10.05
C VAL A 57 -12.80 -62.26 11.04
N GLN A 58 -12.32 -63.12 11.96
CA GLN A 58 -13.14 -63.79 12.96
C GLN A 58 -12.99 -63.11 14.31
N LEU A 59 -14.00 -62.40 14.75
CA LEU A 59 -14.02 -61.80 16.06
C LEU A 59 -15.25 -62.29 16.85
N PRO A 60 -15.25 -62.30 18.20
CA PRO A 60 -16.27 -62.96 18.97
C PRO A 60 -17.63 -62.25 19.00
N ASP A 61 -17.65 -60.94 18.71
CA ASP A 61 -18.82 -60.08 18.78
C ASP A 61 -19.41 -59.71 17.42
N MET A 62 -18.57 -59.56 16.40
CA MET A 62 -18.98 -59.26 15.02
C MET A 62 -17.87 -59.68 14.03
N SER A 63 -18.23 -59.83 12.76
CA SER A 63 -17.25 -60.14 11.73
C SER A 63 -16.28 -58.97 11.52
N GLY A 64 -14.98 -59.27 11.34
CA GLY A 64 -13.97 -58.27 10.96
C GLY A 64 -14.30 -57.56 9.64
N LEU A 65 -15.01 -58.21 8.71
CA LEU A 65 -15.53 -57.58 7.51
C LEU A 65 -16.49 -56.42 7.83
N GLU A 66 -17.40 -56.63 8.80
CA GLU A 66 -18.33 -55.59 9.25
C GLU A 66 -17.59 -54.45 10.00
N VAL A 67 -16.57 -54.76 10.80
CA VAL A 67 -15.71 -53.73 11.43
C VAL A 67 -15.01 -52.91 10.38
N CYS A 68 -14.42 -53.54 9.38
CA CYS A 68 -13.74 -52.84 8.29
C CYS A 68 -14.70 -51.90 7.52
N ARG A 69 -15.89 -52.40 7.15
CA ARG A 69 -16.92 -51.62 6.50
C ARG A 69 -17.26 -50.35 7.31
N ARG A 70 -17.51 -50.50 8.62
CA ARG A 70 -17.83 -49.37 9.51
C ARG A 70 -16.70 -48.37 9.62
N ILE A 71 -15.45 -48.83 9.71
CA ILE A 71 -14.27 -47.92 9.70
C ILE A 71 -14.24 -47.12 8.40
N LYS A 72 -14.46 -47.76 7.27
CA LYS A 72 -14.38 -47.15 5.92
C LYS A 72 -15.56 -46.23 5.59
N GLU A 73 -16.73 -46.51 6.10
CA GLU A 73 -17.94 -45.68 5.89
C GLU A 73 -17.97 -44.43 6.79
N ASP A 74 -17.25 -44.42 7.90
CA ASP A 74 -17.17 -43.26 8.81
C ASP A 74 -16.29 -42.15 8.20
N ALA A 75 -16.84 -40.93 8.11
CA ALA A 75 -16.15 -39.78 7.52
C ALA A 75 -14.81 -39.41 8.22
N VAL A 76 -14.64 -39.80 9.48
CA VAL A 76 -13.44 -39.49 10.28
C VAL A 76 -12.39 -40.56 10.12
N THR A 77 -12.79 -41.85 10.16
CA THR A 77 -11.86 -42.98 10.16
C THR A 77 -11.67 -43.62 8.77
N GLY A 78 -12.49 -43.29 7.78
CA GLY A 78 -12.52 -43.93 6.47
C GLY A 78 -11.21 -43.88 5.67
N THR A 79 -10.32 -42.94 5.98
CA THR A 79 -8.99 -42.81 5.35
C THR A 79 -7.94 -43.71 6.00
N ILE A 80 -8.23 -44.32 7.16
CA ILE A 80 -7.28 -45.18 7.88
C ILE A 80 -7.14 -46.50 7.12
N PRO A 81 -5.93 -46.92 6.74
CA PRO A 81 -5.71 -48.20 6.08
C PRO A 81 -6.02 -49.36 7.02
N VAL A 82 -6.72 -50.37 6.48
CA VAL A 82 -7.11 -51.60 7.19
C VAL A 82 -6.51 -52.80 6.49
N ILE A 83 -5.71 -53.61 7.23
CA ILE A 83 -5.23 -54.92 6.82
C ILE A 83 -6.13 -55.96 7.47
N GLN A 84 -6.80 -56.77 6.67
CA GLN A 84 -7.52 -57.94 7.18
C GLN A 84 -6.63 -59.20 7.17
N ILE A 85 -6.72 -60.00 8.21
CA ILE A 85 -5.96 -61.23 8.37
C ILE A 85 -6.95 -62.37 8.63
N SER A 86 -6.76 -63.55 8.03
CA SER A 86 -7.58 -64.73 8.26
C SER A 86 -6.77 -65.99 8.38
N ALA A 87 -7.12 -66.85 9.35
CA ALA A 87 -6.55 -68.17 9.58
C ALA A 87 -7.16 -69.31 8.74
N THR A 88 -8.28 -69.04 8.05
CA THR A 88 -9.06 -70.07 7.36
C THR A 88 -8.60 -70.21 5.91
N PHE A 89 -8.59 -71.42 5.34
CA PHE A 89 -8.26 -71.73 3.96
C PHE A 89 -8.96 -70.77 2.98
N VAL A 90 -8.17 -69.97 2.31
CA VAL A 90 -8.66 -68.89 1.47
C VAL A 90 -9.12 -69.42 0.12
N THR A 91 -10.42 -69.34 -0.13
CA THR A 91 -10.90 -69.29 -1.49
C THR A 91 -10.69 -67.86 -2.02
N LYS A 92 -10.45 -67.72 -3.33
CA LYS A 92 -10.34 -66.41 -3.97
C LYS A 92 -11.57 -65.51 -3.69
N GLU A 93 -12.67 -66.10 -3.29
CA GLU A 93 -13.94 -65.43 -2.93
C GLU A 93 -13.83 -64.63 -1.62
N HIS A 94 -13.21 -65.19 -0.56
CA HIS A 94 -13.05 -64.50 0.72
C HIS A 94 -12.11 -63.28 0.62
N ALA A 95 -11.02 -63.38 -0.13
CA ALA A 95 -10.11 -62.25 -0.38
C ALA A 95 -10.84 -61.15 -1.19
N ARG A 96 -11.68 -61.51 -2.14
CA ARG A 96 -12.49 -60.58 -2.90
C ARG A 96 -13.52 -59.89 -2.01
N GLU A 97 -14.23 -60.62 -1.17
CA GLU A 97 -15.21 -60.10 -0.23
C GLU A 97 -14.58 -59.09 0.74
N ALA A 98 -13.39 -59.36 1.27
CA ALA A 98 -12.67 -58.45 2.14
C ALA A 98 -12.33 -57.12 1.46
N LEU A 99 -11.86 -57.14 0.22
CA LEU A 99 -11.56 -55.94 -0.58
C LEU A 99 -12.84 -55.19 -0.98
N GLU A 100 -13.94 -55.90 -1.27
CA GLU A 100 -15.24 -55.28 -1.53
C GLU A 100 -15.82 -54.56 -0.29
N HIS A 101 -15.49 -55.03 0.92
CA HIS A 101 -15.83 -54.35 2.17
C HIS A 101 -14.85 -53.24 2.56
N GLY A 102 -13.90 -52.91 1.69
CA GLY A 102 -13.00 -51.74 1.82
C GLY A 102 -11.67 -52.01 2.51
N ALA A 103 -11.30 -53.27 2.76
CA ALA A 103 -9.94 -53.57 3.22
C ALA A 103 -8.90 -53.18 2.16
N ASP A 104 -7.81 -52.53 2.59
CA ASP A 104 -6.73 -52.12 1.69
C ASP A 104 -5.85 -53.32 1.30
N ILE A 105 -5.67 -54.28 2.22
CA ILE A 105 -4.94 -55.53 2.00
C ILE A 105 -5.62 -56.67 2.76
N TYR A 106 -5.53 -57.85 2.20
CA TYR A 106 -5.95 -59.09 2.82
C TYR A 106 -4.77 -60.05 2.90
N LEU A 107 -4.48 -60.59 4.11
CA LEU A 107 -3.39 -61.54 4.39
C LEU A 107 -3.95 -62.85 4.94
N THR A 108 -3.23 -63.94 4.74
CA THR A 108 -3.58 -65.29 5.24
C THR A 108 -2.57 -65.80 6.22
N GLU A 109 -3.02 -66.46 7.27
CA GLU A 109 -2.15 -67.19 8.17
C GLU A 109 -1.82 -68.62 7.65
N PRO A 110 -0.62 -69.16 7.93
CA PRO A 110 0.45 -68.59 8.76
C PRO A 110 1.18 -67.46 8.04
N LEU A 111 1.39 -66.33 8.74
CA LEU A 111 2.03 -65.15 8.23
C LEU A 111 3.50 -65.06 8.70
N GLU A 112 4.42 -64.90 7.75
CA GLU A 112 5.83 -64.68 8.11
C GLU A 112 6.02 -63.26 8.74
N PRO A 113 6.82 -63.12 9.81
CA PRO A 113 7.09 -61.82 10.43
C PRO A 113 7.57 -60.74 9.45
N ARG A 114 8.42 -61.08 8.49
CA ARG A 114 8.92 -60.17 7.46
C ARG A 114 7.85 -59.74 6.47
N GLU A 115 6.89 -60.59 6.17
CA GLU A 115 5.78 -60.25 5.29
C GLU A 115 4.88 -59.22 5.92
N LEU A 116 4.50 -59.38 7.20
CA LEU A 116 3.71 -58.41 7.97
C LEU A 116 4.43 -57.06 8.04
N GLU A 117 5.71 -57.02 8.40
CA GLU A 117 6.52 -55.79 8.45
C GLU A 117 6.55 -55.08 7.10
N THR A 118 6.74 -55.81 6.00
CA THR A 118 6.80 -55.25 4.65
C THR A 118 5.49 -54.64 4.23
N VAL A 119 4.39 -55.35 4.40
CA VAL A 119 3.05 -54.88 4.01
C VAL A 119 2.66 -53.63 4.82
N VAL A 120 2.85 -53.64 6.12
CA VAL A 120 2.58 -52.52 7.01
C VAL A 120 3.42 -51.27 6.58
N SER A 121 4.70 -51.47 6.35
CA SER A 121 5.60 -50.37 5.94
C SER A 121 5.20 -49.74 4.58
N VAL A 122 4.77 -50.57 3.63
CA VAL A 122 4.33 -50.12 2.31
C VAL A 122 3.04 -49.30 2.41
N LEU A 123 2.05 -49.80 3.15
CA LEU A 123 0.77 -49.09 3.33
C LEU A 123 0.97 -47.75 4.03
N LEU A 124 1.75 -47.71 5.12
CA LEU A 124 2.05 -46.48 5.85
C LEU A 124 2.76 -45.45 4.95
N ARG A 125 3.73 -45.91 4.13
CA ARG A 125 4.43 -45.04 3.20
C ARG A 125 3.49 -44.46 2.12
N LEU A 126 2.57 -45.29 1.56
CA LEU A 126 1.59 -44.84 0.59
C LEU A 126 0.66 -43.76 1.19
N GLY A 127 0.14 -44.00 2.41
CA GLY A 127 -0.71 -43.04 3.10
C GLY A 127 -0.01 -41.70 3.37
N HIS A 128 1.27 -41.71 3.80
CA HIS A 128 2.06 -40.50 3.98
C HIS A 128 2.29 -39.74 2.65
N THR A 129 2.56 -40.47 1.58
CA THR A 129 2.80 -39.87 0.25
C THR A 129 1.53 -39.20 -0.28
N GLU A 130 0.37 -39.86 -0.15
CA GLU A 130 -0.91 -39.31 -0.59
C GLU A 130 -1.30 -38.07 0.19
N THR A 131 -1.15 -38.09 1.52
CA THR A 131 -1.43 -36.94 2.38
C THR A 131 -0.51 -35.76 2.02
N GLY A 132 0.79 -36.01 1.87
CA GLY A 132 1.76 -35.00 1.48
C GLY A 132 1.48 -34.37 0.12
N LEU A 133 1.03 -35.18 -0.86
CA LEU A 133 0.64 -34.68 -2.19
C LEU A 133 -0.63 -33.81 -2.13
N ARG A 134 -1.62 -34.22 -1.34
CA ARG A 134 -2.86 -33.42 -1.16
C ARG A 134 -2.56 -32.05 -0.53
N GLU A 135 -1.70 -32.02 0.50
CA GLU A 135 -1.30 -30.78 1.14
C GLU A 135 -0.46 -29.87 0.20
N ALA A 136 0.43 -30.45 -0.59
CA ALA A 136 1.21 -29.71 -1.57
C ALA A 136 0.30 -29.09 -2.66
N LEU A 137 -0.65 -29.86 -3.17
CA LEU A 137 -1.63 -29.41 -4.16
C LEU A 137 -2.54 -28.32 -3.61
N ALA A 138 -2.98 -28.44 -2.35
CA ALA A 138 -3.77 -27.40 -1.70
C ALA A 138 -3.00 -26.07 -1.56
N ARG A 139 -1.71 -26.15 -1.16
CA ARG A 139 -0.81 -24.98 -1.07
C ARG A 139 -0.57 -24.34 -2.43
N GLU A 140 -0.32 -25.15 -3.47
CA GLU A 140 -0.15 -24.65 -4.84
C GLU A 140 -1.39 -23.91 -5.34
N ARG A 141 -2.59 -24.51 -5.15
CA ARG A 141 -3.86 -23.87 -5.55
C ARG A 141 -4.09 -22.54 -4.84
N ALA A 142 -3.82 -22.47 -3.53
CA ALA A 142 -3.93 -21.23 -2.76
C ALA A 142 -2.96 -20.16 -3.26
N ALA A 143 -1.70 -20.51 -3.48
CA ALA A 143 -0.69 -19.60 -4.01
C ALA A 143 -1.03 -19.11 -5.44
N ARG A 144 -1.55 -20.01 -6.28
CA ARG A 144 -1.98 -19.66 -7.62
C ARG A 144 -3.17 -18.70 -7.63
N ALA A 145 -4.18 -18.95 -6.79
CA ALA A 145 -5.34 -18.05 -6.65
C ALA A 145 -4.91 -16.64 -6.21
N GLN A 146 -3.99 -16.53 -5.26
CA GLN A 146 -3.44 -15.23 -4.82
C GLN A 146 -2.67 -14.52 -5.95
N ALA A 147 -1.89 -15.25 -6.74
CA ALA A 147 -1.15 -14.69 -7.87
C ALA A 147 -2.10 -14.22 -9.00
N GLU A 148 -3.15 -14.96 -9.28
CA GLU A 148 -4.18 -14.60 -10.27
C GLU A 148 -4.95 -13.35 -9.82
N GLU A 149 -5.35 -13.25 -8.54
CA GLU A 149 -5.99 -12.05 -7.98
C GLU A 149 -5.08 -10.81 -8.05
N ALA A 150 -3.81 -10.95 -7.68
CA ALA A 150 -2.83 -9.86 -7.77
C ALA A 150 -2.63 -9.39 -9.24
N THR A 151 -2.65 -10.32 -10.19
CA THR A 151 -2.53 -10.00 -11.62
C THR A 151 -3.77 -9.25 -12.11
N GLN A 152 -4.95 -9.68 -11.75
CA GLN A 152 -6.21 -9.03 -12.11
C GLN A 152 -6.27 -7.59 -11.57
N LEU A 153 -5.94 -7.38 -10.30
CA LEU A 153 -5.88 -6.05 -9.68
C LEU A 153 -4.88 -5.12 -10.41
N LYS A 154 -3.74 -5.68 -10.84
CA LYS A 154 -2.75 -4.93 -11.63
C LYS A 154 -3.30 -4.53 -13.00
N ASP A 155 -4.01 -5.43 -13.69
CA ASP A 155 -4.54 -5.15 -15.03
C ASP A 155 -5.69 -4.13 -14.96
N GLU A 156 -6.57 -4.24 -13.98
CA GLU A 156 -7.60 -3.23 -13.70
C GLU A 156 -6.99 -1.85 -13.38
N PHE A 157 -5.92 -1.82 -12.59
CA PHE A 157 -5.18 -0.60 -12.32
C PHE A 157 -4.64 0.05 -13.60
N LEU A 158 -3.97 -0.71 -14.48
CA LEU A 158 -3.41 -0.16 -15.72
C LEU A 158 -4.49 0.36 -16.66
N ALA A 159 -5.64 -0.32 -16.72
CA ALA A 159 -6.79 0.13 -17.50
C ALA A 159 -7.36 1.46 -16.97
N ASN A 160 -7.60 1.54 -15.66
CA ASN A 160 -8.12 2.73 -14.99
C ASN A 160 -7.13 3.90 -15.09
N LEU A 161 -5.84 3.66 -14.88
CA LEU A 161 -4.77 4.66 -15.03
C LEU A 161 -4.77 5.26 -16.44
N SER A 162 -4.85 4.38 -17.46
CA SER A 162 -4.90 4.83 -18.86
C SER A 162 -6.10 5.73 -19.15
N HIS A 163 -7.26 5.42 -18.56
CA HIS A 163 -8.47 6.20 -18.71
C HIS A 163 -8.35 7.56 -17.99
N GLU A 164 -7.90 7.55 -16.74
CA GLU A 164 -7.77 8.75 -15.90
C GLU A 164 -6.70 9.73 -16.43
N LEU A 165 -5.63 9.24 -17.07
CA LEU A 165 -4.64 10.08 -17.75
C LEU A 165 -5.15 10.64 -19.08
N ARG A 166 -5.94 9.86 -19.82
CA ARG A 166 -6.45 10.27 -21.15
C ARG A 166 -7.48 11.37 -21.08
N THR A 167 -8.34 11.37 -20.06
CA THR A 167 -9.43 12.34 -19.91
C THR A 167 -8.92 13.78 -19.80
N PRO A 168 -8.05 14.16 -18.85
CA PRO A 168 -7.51 15.52 -18.79
C PRO A 168 -6.69 15.88 -20.04
N MET A 169 -5.91 14.93 -20.58
CA MET A 169 -5.12 15.16 -21.79
C MET A 169 -6.01 15.50 -23.00
N ASN A 170 -7.14 14.81 -23.18
CA ASN A 170 -8.09 15.12 -24.25
C ASN A 170 -8.73 16.52 -24.09
N ILE A 171 -9.00 16.95 -22.84
CA ILE A 171 -9.50 18.30 -22.56
C ILE A 171 -8.46 19.34 -22.94
N ILE A 172 -7.19 19.16 -22.56
CA ILE A 172 -6.09 20.06 -22.89
C ILE A 172 -5.93 20.16 -24.41
N ILE A 173 -5.79 19.03 -25.08
CA ILE A 173 -5.60 18.98 -26.55
C ILE A 173 -6.79 19.59 -27.28
N GLY A 174 -8.01 19.23 -26.87
CA GLY A 174 -9.23 19.73 -27.51
C GLY A 174 -9.37 21.25 -27.43
N TRP A 175 -9.20 21.84 -26.24
CA TRP A 175 -9.28 23.28 -26.06
C TRP A 175 -8.09 24.01 -26.70
N ALA A 176 -6.87 23.48 -26.60
CA ALA A 176 -5.70 24.05 -27.28
C ALA A 176 -5.90 24.08 -28.81
N HIS A 177 -6.48 23.00 -29.38
CA HIS A 177 -6.81 22.98 -30.81
C HIS A 177 -7.85 24.05 -31.18
N LEU A 178 -8.93 24.18 -30.39
CA LEU A 178 -9.98 25.18 -30.62
C LEU A 178 -9.44 26.61 -30.48
N LEU A 179 -8.59 26.89 -29.49
CA LEU A 179 -7.91 28.19 -29.33
C LEU A 179 -7.07 28.56 -30.53
N ARG A 180 -6.43 27.58 -31.17
CA ARG A 180 -5.55 27.77 -32.33
C ARG A 180 -6.33 27.93 -33.64
N THR A 181 -7.45 27.22 -33.83
CA THR A 181 -8.10 27.09 -35.14
C THR A 181 -9.50 27.72 -35.21
N GLY A 182 -10.17 28.00 -34.08
CA GLY A 182 -11.55 28.46 -34.03
C GLY A 182 -11.67 29.96 -33.82
N PRO A 183 -12.72 30.60 -34.40
CA PRO A 183 -13.13 31.96 -34.02
C PRO A 183 -13.82 31.89 -32.66
N LEU A 184 -13.06 31.99 -31.56
CA LEU A 184 -13.60 32.02 -30.21
C LEU A 184 -13.79 33.48 -29.74
N ASP A 185 -14.89 33.73 -29.07
CA ASP A 185 -15.09 34.99 -28.33
C ASP A 185 -14.23 35.00 -27.04
N ASP A 186 -14.10 36.16 -26.41
CA ASP A 186 -13.23 36.31 -25.24
C ASP A 186 -13.71 35.49 -24.04
N ALA A 187 -15.04 35.29 -23.86
CA ALA A 187 -15.59 34.43 -22.82
C ALA A 187 -15.30 32.95 -23.08
N GLN A 188 -15.26 32.53 -24.34
CA GLN A 188 -14.87 31.16 -24.73
C GLN A 188 -13.38 30.95 -24.55
N LYS A 189 -12.51 31.92 -24.90
CA LYS A 189 -11.07 31.85 -24.64
C LYS A 189 -10.77 31.74 -23.16
N GLN A 190 -11.45 32.55 -22.33
CA GLN A 190 -11.29 32.46 -20.88
C GLN A 190 -11.68 31.08 -20.35
N ARG A 191 -12.84 30.54 -20.74
CA ARG A 191 -13.30 29.19 -20.36
C ARG A 191 -12.33 28.09 -20.83
N ALA A 192 -11.79 28.22 -22.04
CA ALA A 192 -10.80 27.29 -22.59
C ALA A 192 -9.51 27.26 -21.75
N THR A 193 -8.98 28.44 -21.43
CA THR A 193 -7.77 28.59 -20.61
C THR A 193 -7.97 28.01 -19.21
N GLU A 194 -9.09 28.32 -18.57
CA GLU A 194 -9.43 27.76 -17.25
C GLU A 194 -9.63 26.24 -17.28
N ALA A 195 -10.21 25.70 -18.35
CA ALA A 195 -10.40 24.27 -18.52
C ALA A 195 -9.06 23.54 -18.73
N ILE A 196 -8.15 24.12 -19.54
CA ILE A 196 -6.78 23.60 -19.74
C ILE A 196 -6.02 23.60 -18.42
N GLU A 197 -6.06 24.71 -17.69
CA GLU A 197 -5.38 24.83 -16.39
C GLU A 197 -5.87 23.80 -15.37
N ARG A 198 -7.19 23.66 -15.22
CA ARG A 198 -7.78 22.63 -14.33
C ARG A 198 -7.37 21.21 -14.75
N ALA A 199 -7.40 20.89 -16.04
CA ALA A 199 -7.04 19.58 -16.55
C ALA A 199 -5.54 19.28 -16.36
N ALA A 200 -4.66 20.26 -16.60
CA ALA A 200 -3.23 20.15 -16.38
C ALA A 200 -2.88 19.94 -14.89
N ARG A 201 -3.52 20.69 -13.98
CA ARG A 201 -3.36 20.50 -12.53
C ARG A 201 -3.84 19.13 -12.07
N SER A 202 -4.99 18.65 -12.58
CA SER A 202 -5.49 17.31 -12.29
C SER A 202 -4.53 16.23 -12.76
N GLN A 203 -3.94 16.39 -13.95
CA GLN A 203 -2.96 15.42 -14.48
C GLN A 203 -1.66 15.42 -13.67
N ALA A 204 -1.16 16.59 -13.26
CA ALA A 204 0.01 16.68 -12.41
C ALA A 204 -0.20 15.96 -11.06
N GLN A 205 -1.37 16.14 -10.42
CA GLN A 205 -1.71 15.45 -9.19
C GLN A 205 -1.77 13.92 -9.36
N LEU A 206 -2.35 13.43 -10.48
CA LEU A 206 -2.40 11.99 -10.78
C LEU A 206 -1.00 11.38 -10.91
N ILE A 207 -0.08 12.10 -11.55
CA ILE A 207 1.32 11.66 -11.71
C ILE A 207 2.02 11.63 -10.34
N GLU A 208 1.81 12.64 -9.50
CA GLU A 208 2.40 12.71 -8.15
C GLU A 208 1.88 11.55 -7.27
N ASP A 209 0.59 11.30 -7.27
CA ASP A 209 -0.03 10.18 -6.54
C ASP A 209 0.55 8.83 -6.99
N LEU A 210 0.80 8.64 -8.30
CA LEU A 210 1.42 7.44 -8.86
C LEU A 210 2.88 7.27 -8.40
N LEU A 211 3.64 8.37 -8.42
CA LEU A 211 5.03 8.38 -7.94
C LEU A 211 5.09 8.07 -6.44
N ASP A 212 4.17 8.63 -5.65
CA ASP A 212 4.08 8.35 -4.22
C ASP A 212 3.79 6.87 -3.96
N VAL A 213 2.82 6.27 -4.67
CA VAL A 213 2.55 4.82 -4.58
C VAL A 213 3.77 3.99 -4.98
N SER A 214 4.47 4.36 -6.05
CA SER A 214 5.70 3.68 -6.47
C SER A 214 6.78 3.73 -5.37
N ARG A 215 6.97 4.90 -4.73
CA ARG A 215 7.91 5.07 -3.59
C ARG A 215 7.49 4.26 -2.37
N ILE A 216 6.19 4.19 -2.09
CA ILE A 216 5.61 3.39 -1.00
C ILE A 216 5.91 1.89 -1.22
N VAL A 217 5.62 1.38 -2.43
CA VAL A 217 5.83 -0.05 -2.77
C VAL A 217 7.31 -0.44 -2.70
N THR A 218 8.21 0.46 -3.12
CA THR A 218 9.66 0.22 -3.11
C THR A 218 10.32 0.52 -1.76
N GLY A 219 9.57 0.95 -0.74
CA GLY A 219 10.10 1.32 0.59
C GLY A 219 10.99 2.57 0.57
N LYS A 220 10.91 3.38 -0.48
CA LYS A 220 11.70 4.60 -0.66
C LYS A 220 10.97 5.87 -0.24
N PHE A 221 9.74 5.78 0.22
CA PHE A 221 8.98 6.93 0.71
C PHE A 221 9.58 7.41 2.05
N ARG A 222 9.97 8.67 2.12
CA ARG A 222 10.58 9.27 3.30
C ARG A 222 9.89 10.57 3.64
N LEU A 223 9.84 10.90 4.95
CA LEU A 223 9.28 12.12 5.48
C LEU A 223 10.40 13.10 5.89
N VAL A 224 10.14 14.39 5.71
CA VAL A 224 10.96 15.49 6.23
C VAL A 224 10.30 16.00 7.50
N MET A 225 10.68 15.38 8.63
CA MET A 225 10.07 15.66 9.92
C MET A 225 10.52 16.99 10.49
N GLN A 226 9.56 17.82 10.89
CA GLN A 226 9.82 19.10 11.59
C GLN A 226 8.73 19.40 12.62
N ASP A 227 9.06 20.26 13.58
CA ASP A 227 8.11 20.76 14.57
C ASP A 227 7.11 21.72 13.91
N MET A 228 5.81 21.39 13.95
CA MET A 228 4.77 22.12 13.24
C MET A 228 3.44 22.18 14.00
N ASP A 229 2.62 23.19 13.71
CA ASP A 229 1.23 23.29 14.15
C ASP A 229 0.31 22.66 13.08
N VAL A 230 -0.35 21.57 13.46
CA VAL A 230 -1.32 20.87 12.59
C VAL A 230 -2.48 21.77 12.16
N GLY A 231 -2.92 22.65 13.08
CA GLY A 231 -4.03 23.58 12.80
C GLY A 231 -3.73 24.51 11.61
N ARG A 232 -2.49 24.96 11.47
CA ARG A 232 -2.06 25.80 10.34
C ARG A 232 -2.13 25.05 9.01
N VAL A 233 -1.66 23.80 8.98
CA VAL A 233 -1.66 22.98 7.77
C VAL A 233 -3.09 22.60 7.37
N LEU A 234 -3.93 22.28 8.36
CA LEU A 234 -5.36 21.99 8.14
C LEU A 234 -6.10 23.22 7.57
N GLN A 235 -5.78 24.42 8.06
CA GLN A 235 -6.33 25.66 7.54
C GLN A 235 -5.94 25.89 6.08
N LEU A 236 -4.67 25.72 5.70
CA LEU A 236 -4.19 25.84 4.32
C LEU A 236 -4.89 24.86 3.38
N ALA A 237 -5.05 23.61 3.81
CA ALA A 237 -5.79 22.60 3.06
C ALA A 237 -7.27 23.01 2.85
N SER A 238 -7.91 23.55 3.87
CA SER A 238 -9.30 24.03 3.80
C SER A 238 -9.45 25.23 2.88
N GLU A 239 -8.53 26.20 2.92
CA GLU A 239 -8.54 27.39 2.07
C GLU A 239 -8.42 27.05 0.60
N SER A 240 -7.64 26.02 0.24
CA SER A 240 -7.50 25.57 -1.15
C SER A 240 -8.80 25.05 -1.77
N LEU A 241 -9.76 24.61 -0.97
CA LEU A 241 -11.05 24.08 -1.42
C LEU A 241 -12.19 25.13 -1.40
N ARG A 242 -11.92 26.36 -0.95
CA ARG A 242 -12.93 27.41 -0.72
C ARG A 242 -13.83 27.66 -1.94
N LEU A 243 -13.26 27.74 -3.13
CA LEU A 243 -14.03 28.00 -4.35
C LEU A 243 -14.97 26.84 -4.70
N VAL A 244 -14.54 25.60 -4.52
CA VAL A 244 -15.34 24.40 -4.80
C VAL A 244 -16.47 24.28 -3.77
N VAL A 245 -16.18 24.53 -2.50
CA VAL A 245 -17.14 24.55 -1.39
C VAL A 245 -18.23 25.60 -1.66
N GLN A 246 -17.84 26.82 -2.07
CA GLN A 246 -18.78 27.88 -2.42
C GLN A 246 -19.65 27.52 -3.65
N ALA A 247 -19.05 26.97 -4.70
CA ALA A 247 -19.77 26.57 -5.91
C ALA A 247 -20.80 25.46 -5.64
N LYS A 248 -20.53 24.55 -4.73
CA LYS A 248 -21.47 23.51 -4.28
C LYS A 248 -22.40 23.97 -3.15
N GLN A 249 -22.27 25.18 -2.63
CA GLN A 249 -23.03 25.68 -1.48
C GLN A 249 -22.91 24.76 -0.23
N ILE A 250 -21.76 24.13 -0.04
CA ILE A 250 -21.47 23.28 1.12
C ILE A 250 -21.10 24.16 2.31
N SER A 251 -21.61 23.82 3.52
CA SER A 251 -21.17 24.44 4.77
C SER A 251 -19.93 23.74 5.27
N LEU A 252 -18.74 24.36 5.16
CA LEU A 252 -17.49 23.84 5.71
C LEU A 252 -17.20 24.55 7.03
N ASN A 253 -17.22 23.81 8.14
CA ASN A 253 -16.97 24.32 9.49
C ASN A 253 -15.66 23.74 10.01
N LEU A 254 -14.73 24.60 10.42
CA LEU A 254 -13.49 24.19 11.09
C LEU A 254 -13.57 24.61 12.56
N THR A 255 -13.52 23.65 13.47
CA THR A 255 -13.49 23.87 14.91
C THR A 255 -12.16 23.36 15.49
N ARG A 256 -11.63 24.10 16.46
CA ARG A 256 -10.36 23.76 17.12
C ARG A 256 -10.52 23.98 18.62
N ASP A 257 -10.07 23.00 19.40
CA ASP A 257 -9.95 23.17 20.86
C ASP A 257 -8.76 24.06 21.22
N ASP A 258 -8.84 24.76 22.35
CA ASP A 258 -7.87 25.79 22.77
C ASP A 258 -6.45 25.24 23.15
N MET A 259 -6.20 23.97 23.00
CA MET A 259 -4.91 23.36 23.27
C MET A 259 -3.96 23.47 22.06
N ASP A 260 -2.66 23.56 22.33
CA ASP A 260 -1.60 23.54 21.32
C ASP A 260 -1.57 22.19 20.57
N ALA A 261 -1.64 22.22 19.25
CA ALA A 261 -1.68 21.05 18.37
C ALA A 261 -0.33 20.81 17.65
N ARG A 262 0.77 20.90 18.39
CA ARG A 262 2.13 20.70 17.83
C ARG A 262 2.50 19.23 17.74
N ILE A 263 3.05 18.87 16.60
CA ILE A 263 3.57 17.53 16.29
C ILE A 263 4.94 17.63 15.62
N ASN A 264 5.69 16.52 15.64
CA ASN A 264 6.83 16.36 14.73
C ASN A 264 6.31 15.67 13.45
N GLY A 265 6.30 16.39 12.34
CA GLY A 265 5.71 15.88 11.10
C GLY A 265 6.23 16.58 9.85
N ASP A 266 5.85 16.05 8.70
CA ASP A 266 6.13 16.63 7.39
C ASP A 266 4.91 17.46 6.94
N PRO A 267 5.02 18.81 6.89
CA PRO A 267 3.88 19.68 6.59
C PRO A 267 3.28 19.43 5.20
N ASP A 268 4.12 19.21 4.20
CA ASP A 268 3.67 19.04 2.81
C ASP A 268 2.88 17.73 2.66
N ARG A 269 3.37 16.66 3.31
CA ARG A 269 2.69 15.37 3.32
C ARG A 269 1.42 15.38 4.16
N LEU A 270 1.39 16.08 5.28
CA LEU A 270 0.17 16.25 6.05
C LEU A 270 -0.84 17.17 5.37
N GLN A 271 -0.38 18.19 4.63
CA GLN A 271 -1.26 18.99 3.79
C GLN A 271 -1.92 18.12 2.70
N GLN A 272 -1.18 17.20 2.07
CA GLN A 272 -1.70 16.21 1.13
C GLN A 272 -2.75 15.30 1.79
N VAL A 273 -2.49 14.82 3.02
CA VAL A 273 -3.45 14.01 3.80
C VAL A 273 -4.76 14.77 4.01
N PHE A 274 -4.68 15.98 4.55
CA PHE A 274 -5.90 16.76 4.85
C PHE A 274 -6.62 17.17 3.57
N TRP A 275 -5.90 17.54 2.53
CA TRP A 275 -6.50 17.85 1.23
C TRP A 275 -7.25 16.64 0.66
N ASN A 276 -6.68 15.43 0.71
CA ASN A 276 -7.33 14.21 0.26
C ASN A 276 -8.62 13.91 1.03
N LEU A 277 -8.60 14.06 2.35
CA LEU A 277 -9.79 13.83 3.18
C LEU A 277 -10.88 14.89 2.92
N LEU A 278 -10.50 16.15 2.90
CA LEU A 278 -11.43 17.27 2.68
C LEU A 278 -12.00 17.27 1.25
N SER A 279 -11.16 17.00 0.25
CA SER A 279 -11.62 16.93 -1.15
C SER A 279 -12.60 15.78 -1.36
N ASN A 280 -12.37 14.62 -0.71
CA ASN A 280 -13.32 13.51 -0.73
C ASN A 280 -14.62 13.89 -0.03
N ALA A 281 -14.58 14.50 1.15
CA ALA A 281 -15.76 14.96 1.86
C ALA A 281 -16.59 15.93 1.00
N VAL A 282 -15.96 16.94 0.39
CA VAL A 282 -16.62 17.90 -0.50
C VAL A 282 -17.12 17.23 -1.79
N LYS A 283 -16.37 16.29 -2.35
CA LYS A 283 -16.72 15.54 -3.57
C LYS A 283 -18.00 14.74 -3.38
N PHE A 284 -18.10 13.98 -2.30
CA PHE A 284 -19.19 13.05 -2.03
C PHE A 284 -20.37 13.67 -1.27
N THR A 285 -20.26 14.91 -0.82
CA THR A 285 -21.36 15.65 -0.24
C THR A 285 -22.18 16.33 -1.34
N PRO A 286 -23.51 16.15 -1.39
CA PRO A 286 -24.40 16.87 -2.30
C PRO A 286 -24.36 18.37 -2.05
N SER A 287 -24.81 19.16 -3.07
CA SER A 287 -24.96 20.61 -2.93
C SER A 287 -25.90 20.96 -1.77
N GLY A 288 -25.50 21.95 -0.97
CA GLY A 288 -26.21 22.35 0.25
C GLY A 288 -25.94 21.51 1.49
N GLY A 289 -25.10 20.49 1.38
CA GLY A 289 -24.70 19.65 2.50
C GLY A 289 -23.67 20.32 3.43
N ARG A 290 -23.12 19.53 4.39
CA ARG A 290 -22.20 20.02 5.42
C ARG A 290 -20.99 19.13 5.55
N VAL A 291 -19.83 19.77 5.79
CA VAL A 291 -18.57 19.10 6.17
C VAL A 291 -18.06 19.78 7.44
N ASP A 292 -17.95 19.01 8.52
CA ASP A 292 -17.45 19.46 9.80
C ASP A 292 -16.06 18.90 10.04
N VAL A 293 -15.11 19.76 10.39
CA VAL A 293 -13.72 19.40 10.69
C VAL A 293 -13.45 19.79 12.14
N HIS A 294 -13.04 18.82 12.93
CA HIS A 294 -12.73 19.04 14.34
C HIS A 294 -11.29 18.66 14.65
N LEU A 295 -10.53 19.61 15.21
CA LEU A 295 -9.15 19.43 15.67
C LEU A 295 -9.13 19.37 17.19
N GLN A 296 -8.84 18.19 17.74
CA GLN A 296 -8.86 17.90 19.16
C GLN A 296 -7.50 17.42 19.65
N PRO A 297 -6.68 18.29 20.23
CA PRO A 297 -5.47 17.90 20.92
C PRO A 297 -5.77 17.22 22.26
N SER A 298 -5.02 16.18 22.59
CA SER A 298 -5.00 15.52 23.89
C SER A 298 -3.61 15.59 24.53
N ALA A 299 -3.40 14.94 25.66
CA ALA A 299 -2.08 14.90 26.31
C ALA A 299 -0.99 14.26 25.43
N GLU A 300 -1.34 13.19 24.72
CA GLU A 300 -0.39 12.36 23.96
C GLU A 300 -0.57 12.47 22.45
N ASN A 301 -1.75 12.85 21.98
CA ASN A 301 -2.12 12.79 20.57
C ASN A 301 -2.87 14.05 20.12
N VAL A 302 -2.86 14.29 18.82
CA VAL A 302 -3.71 15.25 18.14
C VAL A 302 -4.66 14.46 17.24
N SER A 303 -5.97 14.61 17.44
CA SER A 303 -7.00 13.97 16.64
C SER A 303 -7.64 14.96 15.68
N ILE A 304 -7.76 14.62 14.42
CA ILE A 304 -8.43 15.39 13.38
C ILE A 304 -9.57 14.54 12.82
N THR A 305 -10.80 15.01 13.00
CA THR A 305 -12.00 14.32 12.53
C THR A 305 -12.63 15.14 11.42
N VAL A 306 -12.87 14.51 10.27
CA VAL A 306 -13.58 15.08 9.13
C VAL A 306 -14.89 14.31 8.96
N THR A 307 -16.02 14.97 9.19
CA THR A 307 -17.36 14.38 9.09
C THR A 307 -18.12 15.07 7.97
N ASP A 308 -18.70 14.30 7.06
CA ASP A 308 -19.54 14.78 5.97
C ASP A 308 -20.98 14.27 6.06
N THR A 309 -21.90 14.97 5.42
CA THR A 309 -23.31 14.57 5.26
C THR A 309 -23.57 14.03 3.86
N GLY A 310 -22.59 13.35 3.29
CA GLY A 310 -22.60 12.83 1.93
C GLY A 310 -23.32 11.50 1.78
N ILE A 311 -23.05 10.84 0.66
CA ILE A 311 -23.68 9.56 0.26
C ILE A 311 -23.33 8.39 1.18
N GLY A 312 -22.37 8.56 2.13
CA GLY A 312 -21.92 7.51 3.02
C GLY A 312 -21.09 6.42 2.33
N ILE A 313 -20.80 5.36 3.08
CA ILE A 313 -19.97 4.24 2.62
C ILE A 313 -20.71 2.94 2.91
N ASP A 314 -20.81 2.06 1.91
CA ASP A 314 -21.36 0.71 2.08
C ASP A 314 -20.56 -0.04 3.17
N PRO A 315 -21.23 -0.64 4.18
CA PRO A 315 -20.58 -1.44 5.20
C PRO A 315 -19.70 -2.57 4.67
N ALA A 316 -20.04 -3.15 3.52
CA ALA A 316 -19.23 -4.17 2.86
C ALA A 316 -17.93 -3.61 2.27
N PHE A 317 -17.90 -2.35 1.86
CA PHE A 317 -16.74 -1.67 1.31
C PHE A 317 -15.86 -0.99 2.38
N LEU A 318 -16.45 -0.62 3.53
CA LEU A 318 -15.76 0.13 4.60
C LEU A 318 -14.42 -0.49 5.07
N PRO A 319 -14.27 -1.83 5.21
CA PRO A 319 -12.99 -2.45 5.58
C PRO A 319 -11.87 -2.22 4.56
N PHE A 320 -12.23 -1.99 3.31
CA PHE A 320 -11.32 -1.89 2.16
C PHE A 320 -11.06 -0.46 1.70
N VAL A 321 -11.65 0.56 2.34
CA VAL A 321 -11.63 1.96 1.90
C VAL A 321 -10.21 2.55 1.81
N PHE A 322 -9.25 2.02 2.56
CA PHE A 322 -7.83 2.40 2.54
C PHE A 322 -6.97 1.48 1.67
N GLU A 323 -7.54 0.47 1.04
CA GLU A 323 -6.79 -0.39 0.11
C GLU A 323 -6.52 0.35 -1.20
N ARG A 324 -5.37 0.05 -1.80
CA ARG A 324 -4.96 0.66 -3.06
C ARG A 324 -5.85 0.16 -4.20
N PHE A 325 -6.21 1.08 -5.11
CA PHE A 325 -6.96 0.77 -6.33
C PHE A 325 -8.40 0.30 -6.12
N ARG A 326 -8.89 0.27 -4.88
CA ARG A 326 -10.28 -0.09 -4.58
C ARG A 326 -11.21 1.12 -4.67
N GLN A 327 -12.37 0.89 -5.29
CA GLN A 327 -13.47 1.85 -5.39
C GLN A 327 -14.78 1.13 -5.06
N ALA A 328 -15.71 1.84 -4.43
CA ALA A 328 -17.08 1.36 -4.31
C ALA A 328 -17.73 1.37 -5.71
N ASP A 329 -18.23 0.26 -6.16
CA ASP A 329 -18.78 -0.11 -7.48
C ASP A 329 -18.81 0.93 -8.62
N SER A 330 -18.23 0.53 -9.75
CA SER A 330 -18.10 1.32 -10.99
C SER A 330 -19.41 1.47 -11.79
N THR A 331 -20.55 0.93 -11.35
CA THR A 331 -21.77 0.81 -12.16
C THR A 331 -22.78 1.92 -11.98
N SER A 332 -22.83 2.65 -10.86
CA SER A 332 -23.90 3.63 -10.61
C SER A 332 -23.49 5.10 -10.63
N THR A 333 -22.21 5.46 -10.64
CA THR A 333 -21.78 6.87 -10.55
C THR A 333 -20.58 7.21 -11.42
N ARG A 334 -20.74 7.18 -12.74
CA ARG A 334 -19.75 7.73 -13.71
C ARG A 334 -19.35 9.20 -13.48
N GLN A 335 -19.97 9.90 -12.53
CA GLN A 335 -19.68 11.32 -12.24
C GLN A 335 -18.55 11.54 -11.22
N HIS A 336 -18.03 10.49 -10.54
CA HIS A 336 -17.10 10.68 -9.44
C HIS A 336 -15.86 9.75 -9.56
N SER A 337 -15.27 9.68 -10.76
CA SER A 337 -14.05 8.91 -11.05
C SER A 337 -12.85 9.38 -10.23
N GLY A 338 -11.97 8.44 -9.90
CA GLY A 338 -10.67 8.67 -9.25
C GLY A 338 -9.91 7.35 -9.17
N MET A 339 -8.59 7.33 -9.03
CA MET A 339 -7.77 6.12 -9.06
C MET A 339 -7.84 5.23 -7.80
N GLY A 340 -8.55 5.62 -6.74
CA GLY A 340 -8.56 4.89 -5.47
C GLY A 340 -7.20 4.90 -4.75
N LEU A 341 -6.37 5.92 -4.98
CA LEU A 341 -5.05 6.06 -4.38
C LEU A 341 -5.02 7.00 -3.19
N GLY A 342 -5.84 8.04 -3.19
CA GLY A 342 -5.79 9.12 -2.19
C GLY A 342 -5.90 8.63 -0.75
N LEU A 343 -6.85 7.75 -0.42
CA LEU A 343 -7.01 7.22 0.93
C LEU A 343 -5.90 6.22 1.32
N ALA A 344 -5.35 5.48 0.35
CA ALA A 344 -4.21 4.61 0.60
C ALA A 344 -2.93 5.42 0.91
N ILE A 345 -2.73 6.57 0.23
CA ILE A 345 -1.65 7.51 0.54
C ILE A 345 -1.87 8.13 1.93
N VAL A 346 -3.11 8.54 2.26
CA VAL A 346 -3.47 9.05 3.60
C VAL A 346 -3.05 8.06 4.68
N ARG A 347 -3.45 6.80 4.56
CA ARG A 347 -3.11 5.77 5.54
C ARG A 347 -1.60 5.62 5.68
N HIS A 348 -0.88 5.51 4.57
CA HIS A 348 0.56 5.29 4.62
C HIS A 348 1.33 6.48 5.20
N VAL A 349 0.97 7.70 4.82
CA VAL A 349 1.59 8.93 5.37
C VAL A 349 1.32 9.04 6.86
N VAL A 350 0.09 8.79 7.32
CA VAL A 350 -0.27 8.81 8.75
C VAL A 350 0.48 7.74 9.53
N GLU A 351 0.58 6.51 9.02
CA GLU A 351 1.35 5.41 9.63
C GLU A 351 2.85 5.76 9.76
N LEU A 352 3.44 6.39 8.75
CA LEU A 352 4.84 6.85 8.81
C LEU A 352 5.06 7.98 9.83
N HIS A 353 4.03 8.76 10.16
CA HIS A 353 4.07 9.73 11.26
C HIS A 353 3.84 9.08 12.64
N GLY A 354 3.72 7.74 12.71
CA GLY A 354 3.40 7.02 13.95
C GLY A 354 1.94 7.18 14.37
N GLY A 355 1.07 7.61 13.48
CA GLY A 355 -0.35 7.86 13.70
C GLY A 355 -1.24 6.70 13.27
N LEU A 356 -2.55 6.93 13.37
CA LEU A 356 -3.60 6.01 12.97
C LEU A 356 -4.68 6.76 12.20
N VAL A 357 -5.24 6.15 11.15
CA VAL A 357 -6.43 6.64 10.46
C VAL A 357 -7.56 5.63 10.54
N ARG A 358 -8.79 6.12 10.74
CA ARG A 358 -10.02 5.32 10.77
C ARG A 358 -11.08 5.96 9.89
N ALA A 359 -11.98 5.12 9.38
CA ALA A 359 -13.17 5.54 8.64
C ALA A 359 -14.38 4.87 9.27
N ASP A 360 -15.43 5.64 9.47
CA ASP A 360 -16.71 5.19 10.01
C ASP A 360 -17.83 5.73 9.14
N SER A 361 -18.86 4.90 8.87
CA SER A 361 -20.08 5.29 8.19
C SER A 361 -21.22 4.40 8.66
N ALA A 362 -22.40 5.01 8.86
CA ALA A 362 -23.60 4.27 9.21
C ALA A 362 -24.33 3.65 8.00
N GLY A 363 -23.72 3.71 6.81
CA GLY A 363 -24.25 3.20 5.56
C GLY A 363 -24.60 4.30 4.55
N GLU A 364 -25.25 3.90 3.46
CA GLU A 364 -25.64 4.82 2.38
C GLU A 364 -26.51 5.98 2.87
N ASP A 365 -26.27 7.16 2.31
CA ASP A 365 -26.94 8.43 2.64
C ASP A 365 -26.86 8.86 4.12
N LYS A 366 -25.90 8.30 4.87
CA LYS A 366 -25.66 8.66 6.28
C LYS A 366 -24.38 9.48 6.49
N GLY A 367 -23.69 9.82 5.41
CA GLY A 367 -22.40 10.47 5.48
C GLY A 367 -21.28 9.56 5.94
N SER A 368 -20.08 10.11 6.07
CA SER A 368 -18.91 9.40 6.56
C SER A 368 -18.09 10.26 7.54
N THR A 369 -17.28 9.59 8.33
CA THR A 369 -16.38 10.22 9.31
C THR A 369 -15.00 9.60 9.16
N PHE A 370 -14.01 10.43 8.89
CA PHE A 370 -12.60 10.03 8.84
C PHE A 370 -11.87 10.66 10.02
N THR A 371 -11.16 9.85 10.81
CA THR A 371 -10.41 10.30 11.98
C THR A 371 -8.93 9.98 11.80
N VAL A 372 -8.08 11.00 11.83
CA VAL A 372 -6.61 10.90 11.84
C VAL A 372 -6.14 11.20 13.24
N THR A 373 -5.31 10.34 13.82
CA THR A 373 -4.69 10.53 15.14
C THR A 373 -3.17 10.54 14.95
N LEU A 374 -2.51 11.61 15.40
CA LEU A 374 -1.06 11.82 15.28
C LEU A 374 -0.44 11.99 16.67
N PRO A 375 0.77 11.47 16.93
CA PRO A 375 1.45 11.65 18.21
C PRO A 375 1.84 13.13 18.41
N ARG A 376 1.53 13.66 19.60
CA ARG A 376 1.82 15.04 19.99
C ARG A 376 3.23 15.16 20.55
N ILE A 377 3.91 16.28 20.27
CA ILE A 377 5.17 16.60 20.96
C ILE A 377 4.85 17.01 22.41
N THR A 378 5.40 16.28 23.38
CA THR A 378 5.31 16.67 24.79
C THR A 378 6.24 17.83 25.09
N GLN A 379 5.88 18.69 26.08
CA GLN A 379 6.65 19.90 26.41
C GLN A 379 8.14 19.65 26.72
N ASP A 380 8.49 18.47 27.25
CA ASP A 380 9.90 18.11 27.54
C ASP A 380 10.72 17.90 26.25
N GLN A 381 10.10 17.50 25.15
CA GLN A 381 10.76 17.35 23.84
C GLN A 381 10.89 18.69 23.11
N ALA A 382 9.91 19.58 23.28
CA ALA A 382 9.92 20.92 22.68
C ALA A 382 11.04 21.82 23.27
N LEU A 383 11.38 21.65 24.54
CA LEU A 383 12.44 22.43 25.21
C LEU A 383 13.85 22.05 24.73
N LYS A 384 14.07 20.79 24.32
CA LYS A 384 15.37 20.35 23.79
C LYS A 384 15.63 20.84 22.35
N GLN A 385 14.59 21.06 21.55
CA GLN A 385 14.72 21.54 20.16
C GLN A 385 14.74 23.07 20.02
N LYS A 386 14.21 23.80 21.01
CA LYS A 386 14.15 25.26 20.99
C LYS A 386 15.52 25.94 21.14
N SER A 387 16.55 25.24 21.64
CA SER A 387 17.89 25.79 21.78
C SER A 387 18.70 25.85 20.48
N GLU A 388 18.20 25.24 19.39
CA GLU A 388 18.91 25.17 18.10
C GLU A 388 18.35 26.09 16.98
N ARG A 389 17.19 26.73 17.18
CA ARG A 389 16.51 27.52 16.12
C ARG A 389 15.99 28.89 16.53
N ALA A 390 16.88 29.76 17.05
CA ALA A 390 16.53 31.17 17.19
C ALA A 390 17.19 31.99 16.07
N ALA A 391 16.56 32.09 14.88
CA ALA A 391 16.75 33.22 13.97
C ALA A 391 15.76 33.12 12.76
N GLY A 392 14.91 34.11 12.59
CA GLY A 392 14.44 34.57 11.29
C GLY A 392 12.95 34.48 10.98
N SER A 393 12.16 35.43 11.48
CA SER A 393 10.92 35.85 10.81
C SER A 393 10.88 37.37 10.76
N THR A 394 10.90 37.93 9.58
CA THR A 394 10.59 39.36 9.34
C THR A 394 9.59 39.49 8.21
N SER A 395 8.57 40.28 8.52
CA SER A 395 7.41 40.66 7.73
C SER A 395 7.74 41.80 6.73
N GLY A 396 7.14 41.69 5.51
CA GLY A 396 6.59 42.73 4.66
C GLY A 396 7.31 44.07 4.48
N ALA A 397 8.06 44.21 3.33
CA ALA A 397 8.41 45.47 2.73
C ALA A 397 8.18 45.37 1.20
N PRO A 398 7.97 46.50 0.46
CA PRO A 398 7.70 46.44 -0.98
C PRO A 398 8.90 45.82 -1.70
N LEU A 399 8.60 44.95 -2.69
CA LEU A 399 9.53 44.15 -3.45
C LEU A 399 10.50 45.04 -4.24
N PRO A 400 11.83 44.99 -3.98
CA PRO A 400 12.80 45.59 -4.87
C PRO A 400 12.84 44.82 -6.20
N SER A 401 13.16 45.47 -7.29
CA SER A 401 13.42 44.82 -8.59
C SER A 401 14.49 43.73 -8.38
N VAL A 402 14.07 42.44 -8.53
CA VAL A 402 14.95 41.28 -8.37
C VAL A 402 15.46 40.84 -9.74
N ARG A 403 16.76 40.73 -9.91
CA ARG A 403 17.39 40.23 -11.13
C ARG A 403 17.59 38.73 -11.03
N VAL A 404 16.98 37.99 -11.95
CA VAL A 404 16.95 36.52 -11.94
C VAL A 404 17.63 35.97 -13.19
N LEU A 405 18.59 35.08 -13.02
CA LEU A 405 19.10 34.23 -14.09
C LEU A 405 18.39 32.90 -14.06
N LEU A 406 17.58 32.61 -15.09
CA LEU A 406 16.90 31.34 -15.30
C LEU A 406 17.69 30.46 -16.26
N VAL A 407 18.05 29.25 -15.83
CA VAL A 407 18.77 28.24 -16.61
C VAL A 407 17.88 27.03 -16.80
N GLU A 408 17.33 26.84 -18.01
CA GLU A 408 16.36 25.80 -18.35
C GLU A 408 16.60 25.38 -19.81
N ASP A 409 16.80 24.11 -20.06
CA ASP A 409 17.09 23.59 -21.39
C ASP A 409 15.85 23.46 -22.28
N ASP A 410 14.72 23.08 -21.70
CA ASP A 410 13.45 22.99 -22.42
C ASP A 410 12.96 24.38 -22.85
N PRO A 411 12.74 24.65 -24.16
CA PRO A 411 12.36 25.96 -24.63
C PRO A 411 10.99 26.44 -24.13
N ASP A 412 10.01 25.54 -24.04
CA ASP A 412 8.66 25.88 -23.63
C ASP A 412 8.59 26.16 -22.12
N ALA A 413 9.24 25.30 -21.31
CA ALA A 413 9.36 25.51 -19.86
C ALA A 413 10.12 26.83 -19.55
N ARG A 414 11.17 27.13 -20.27
CA ARG A 414 11.96 28.37 -20.13
C ARG A 414 11.12 29.61 -20.43
N GLU A 415 10.34 29.60 -21.54
CA GLU A 415 9.49 30.70 -21.93
C GLU A 415 8.38 30.94 -20.90
N VAL A 416 7.67 29.90 -20.47
CA VAL A 416 6.58 30.00 -19.49
C VAL A 416 7.10 30.48 -18.14
N THR A 417 8.21 29.94 -17.65
CA THR A 417 8.79 30.34 -16.36
C THR A 417 9.28 31.78 -16.41
N ALA A 418 9.98 32.18 -17.46
CA ALA A 418 10.47 33.54 -17.63
C ALA A 418 9.32 34.57 -17.72
N ALA A 419 8.28 34.27 -18.50
CA ALA A 419 7.09 35.10 -18.61
C ALA A 419 6.34 35.25 -17.27
N GLY A 420 6.22 34.14 -16.53
CA GLY A 420 5.60 34.14 -15.19
C GLY A 420 6.35 35.02 -14.19
N LEU A 421 7.67 34.88 -14.10
CA LEU A 421 8.51 35.71 -13.20
C LEU A 421 8.55 37.19 -13.62
N THR A 422 8.56 37.47 -14.92
CA THR A 422 8.49 38.85 -15.45
C THR A 422 7.16 39.51 -15.09
N LYS A 423 6.04 38.78 -15.14
CA LYS A 423 4.71 39.27 -14.75
C LYS A 423 4.65 39.63 -13.26
N VAL A 424 5.41 38.97 -12.41
CA VAL A 424 5.53 39.29 -10.97
C VAL A 424 6.39 40.55 -10.73
N GLY A 425 7.13 41.01 -11.76
CA GLY A 425 7.93 42.23 -11.69
C GLY A 425 9.44 42.02 -11.56
N PHE A 426 9.94 40.79 -11.85
CA PHE A 426 11.37 40.48 -11.86
C PHE A 426 12.02 40.82 -13.21
N GLU A 427 13.29 41.20 -13.18
CA GLU A 427 14.14 41.29 -14.37
C GLU A 427 14.76 39.91 -14.62
N VAL A 428 14.28 39.22 -15.69
CA VAL A 428 14.65 37.83 -15.96
C VAL A 428 15.51 37.71 -17.18
N HIS A 429 16.71 37.14 -17.03
CA HIS A 429 17.52 36.66 -18.13
C HIS A 429 17.46 35.14 -18.20
N ALA A 430 16.89 34.58 -19.26
CA ALA A 430 16.70 33.14 -19.43
C ALA A 430 17.69 32.58 -20.48
N VAL A 431 18.39 31.51 -20.12
CA VAL A 431 19.38 30.82 -20.95
C VAL A 431 19.11 29.34 -21.07
N SER A 432 19.52 28.74 -22.18
CA SER A 432 19.20 27.34 -22.51
C SER A 432 20.13 26.29 -21.89
N GLY A 433 21.00 26.65 -20.94
CA GLY A 433 21.86 25.69 -20.29
C GLY A 433 23.04 26.31 -19.54
N ALA A 434 23.77 25.49 -18.84
CA ALA A 434 24.81 25.84 -17.89
C ALA A 434 25.97 26.66 -18.49
N ILE A 435 26.43 26.30 -19.71
CA ILE A 435 27.54 26.99 -20.36
C ILE A 435 27.16 28.44 -20.65
N ARG A 436 25.97 28.68 -21.20
CA ARG A 436 25.47 30.03 -21.49
C ARG A 436 25.26 30.85 -20.21
N ALA A 437 24.84 30.18 -19.13
CA ALA A 437 24.72 30.82 -17.82
C ALA A 437 26.08 31.31 -17.31
N LEU A 438 27.14 30.51 -17.41
CA LEU A 438 28.49 30.88 -16.99
C LEU A 438 29.07 32.02 -17.83
N GLU A 439 28.81 32.04 -19.16
CA GLU A 439 29.20 33.14 -20.07
C GLU A 439 28.49 34.45 -19.67
N LEU A 440 27.19 34.40 -19.39
CA LEU A 440 26.42 35.59 -19.02
C LEU A 440 26.90 36.17 -17.68
N LEU A 441 27.26 35.33 -16.72
CA LEU A 441 27.77 35.75 -15.42
C LEU A 441 29.08 36.53 -15.48
N ASP A 442 29.81 36.50 -16.60
CA ASP A 442 31.02 37.32 -16.81
C ASP A 442 30.71 38.80 -17.07
N VAL A 443 29.51 39.10 -17.55
CA VAL A 443 29.08 40.45 -17.92
C VAL A 443 27.88 40.97 -17.13
N TRP A 444 27.12 40.06 -16.48
CA TRP A 444 25.93 40.41 -15.75
C TRP A 444 25.76 39.49 -14.52
N VAL A 445 25.68 40.07 -13.33
CA VAL A 445 25.54 39.33 -12.08
C VAL A 445 24.11 39.47 -11.59
N PRO A 446 23.32 38.38 -11.49
CA PRO A 446 21.96 38.36 -10.96
C PRO A 446 21.95 38.45 -9.42
N ASP A 447 20.76 38.70 -8.86
CA ASP A 447 20.54 38.58 -7.42
C ASP A 447 20.27 37.13 -7.01
N VAL A 448 19.59 36.35 -7.91
CA VAL A 448 19.28 34.92 -7.71
C VAL A 448 19.45 34.17 -9.03
N ILE A 449 19.99 32.97 -8.95
CA ILE A 449 20.06 32.01 -10.05
C ILE A 449 19.01 30.92 -9.80
N VAL A 450 18.20 30.63 -10.80
CA VAL A 450 17.24 29.49 -10.81
C VAL A 450 17.70 28.54 -11.91
N SER A 451 18.05 27.32 -11.56
CA SER A 451 18.63 26.36 -12.51
C SER A 451 17.92 25.02 -12.46
N ASP A 452 17.54 24.50 -13.62
CA ASP A 452 17.22 23.07 -13.73
C ASP A 452 18.47 22.23 -13.45
N ILE A 453 18.24 21.05 -12.83
CA ILE A 453 19.30 20.06 -12.62
C ILE A 453 19.46 19.16 -13.84
N GLY A 454 18.38 18.79 -14.53
CA GLY A 454 18.35 17.78 -15.58
C GLY A 454 18.76 18.26 -16.97
N MET A 455 19.81 19.08 -17.10
CA MET A 455 20.21 19.67 -18.37
C MET A 455 21.20 18.79 -19.17
N PRO A 456 21.10 18.74 -20.50
CA PRO A 456 22.02 18.00 -21.35
C PRO A 456 23.43 18.64 -21.40
N GLY A 457 24.45 17.80 -21.45
CA GLY A 457 25.84 18.22 -21.52
C GLY A 457 26.46 18.51 -20.16
N MET A 458 26.09 19.59 -19.50
CA MET A 458 26.48 19.93 -18.12
C MET A 458 25.24 19.98 -17.24
N ASP A 459 25.17 19.09 -16.25
CA ASP A 459 24.06 19.07 -15.33
C ASP A 459 24.09 20.22 -14.31
N GLY A 460 22.98 20.46 -13.61
CA GLY A 460 22.88 21.53 -12.64
C GLY A 460 23.84 21.35 -11.45
N TYR A 461 24.22 20.12 -11.10
CA TYR A 461 25.18 19.88 -10.02
C TYR A 461 26.61 20.28 -10.40
N GLU A 462 27.01 20.03 -11.64
CA GLU A 462 28.30 20.48 -12.18
C GLU A 462 28.31 22.01 -12.33
N PHE A 463 27.20 22.57 -12.84
CA PHE A 463 27.03 24.01 -12.99
C PHE A 463 27.24 24.76 -11.67
N VAL A 464 26.55 24.35 -10.59
CA VAL A 464 26.65 25.05 -9.30
C VAL A 464 28.04 24.91 -8.68
N LYS A 465 28.73 23.78 -8.86
CA LYS A 465 30.13 23.63 -8.40
C LYS A 465 31.07 24.62 -9.10
N LEU A 466 30.91 24.77 -10.42
CA LEU A 466 31.67 25.75 -11.19
C LEU A 466 31.30 27.18 -10.78
N LEU A 467 30.02 27.45 -10.53
CA LEU A 467 29.56 28.74 -10.00
C LEU A 467 30.26 29.08 -8.68
N ARG A 468 30.27 28.15 -7.71
CA ARG A 468 30.88 28.35 -6.39
C ARG A 468 32.40 28.49 -6.44
N ALA A 469 33.05 27.96 -7.45
CA ALA A 469 34.49 28.16 -7.67
C ALA A 469 34.86 29.55 -8.23
N ARG A 470 33.88 30.37 -8.65
CA ARG A 470 34.11 31.73 -9.19
C ARG A 470 34.35 32.72 -8.07
N PRO A 471 35.07 33.81 -8.34
CA PRO A 471 35.18 34.96 -7.42
C PRO A 471 33.80 35.55 -7.09
N THR A 472 33.65 36.13 -5.92
CA THR A 472 32.40 36.77 -5.48
C THR A 472 31.89 37.81 -6.48
N GLU A 473 32.78 38.59 -7.05
CA GLU A 473 32.51 39.64 -8.06
C GLU A 473 31.98 39.09 -9.38
N ARG A 474 32.18 37.79 -9.64
CA ARG A 474 31.70 37.06 -10.82
C ARG A 474 30.60 36.05 -10.46
N GLY A 475 29.84 36.29 -9.42
CA GLY A 475 28.63 35.52 -9.07
C GLY A 475 28.86 34.31 -8.19
N GLY A 476 30.07 34.00 -7.69
CA GLY A 476 30.34 32.81 -6.88
C GLY A 476 29.55 32.69 -5.58
N LYS A 477 29.03 33.81 -5.05
CA LYS A 477 28.18 33.87 -3.85
C LYS A 477 26.70 34.19 -4.14
N VAL A 478 26.30 34.29 -5.40
CA VAL A 478 24.89 34.54 -5.76
C VAL A 478 24.02 33.39 -5.26
N ALA A 479 22.86 33.73 -4.68
CA ALA A 479 21.89 32.74 -4.25
C ALA A 479 21.47 31.82 -5.41
N ALA A 480 21.56 30.53 -5.23
CA ALA A 480 21.27 29.54 -6.27
C ALA A 480 20.15 28.60 -5.82
N LEU A 481 19.08 28.56 -6.61
CA LEU A 481 17.91 27.71 -6.45
C LEU A 481 17.91 26.61 -7.49
N ALA A 482 17.82 25.35 -7.05
CA ALA A 482 17.67 24.21 -7.93
C ALA A 482 16.20 23.91 -8.24
N LEU A 483 15.87 23.68 -9.51
CA LEU A 483 14.61 23.06 -9.93
C LEU A 483 14.87 21.59 -10.24
N THR A 484 14.10 20.69 -9.64
CA THR A 484 14.29 19.24 -9.80
C THR A 484 13.03 18.58 -10.35
N ALA A 485 13.17 17.61 -11.26
CA ALA A 485 12.05 16.76 -11.68
C ALA A 485 11.64 15.73 -10.60
N PHE A 486 12.45 15.55 -9.55
CA PHE A 486 12.22 14.57 -8.48
C PHE A 486 12.30 15.23 -7.10
N ALA A 487 11.23 15.09 -6.32
CA ALA A 487 11.17 15.54 -4.94
C ALA A 487 11.70 14.45 -3.96
N GLY A 488 12.97 14.03 -4.08
CA GLY A 488 13.58 13.06 -3.18
C GLY A 488 14.46 13.74 -2.11
N VAL A 489 14.39 13.29 -0.86
CA VAL A 489 15.28 13.78 0.24
C VAL A 489 16.76 13.62 -0.14
N GLY A 490 17.08 12.65 -1.00
CA GLY A 490 18.42 12.47 -1.57
C GLY A 490 18.81 13.59 -2.54
N ASP A 491 17.86 14.14 -3.28
CA ASP A 491 18.12 15.19 -4.27
C ASP A 491 18.27 16.55 -3.59
N ALA A 492 17.47 16.82 -2.55
CA ALA A 492 17.64 17.98 -1.70
C ALA A 492 19.02 18.03 -1.03
N ALA A 493 19.41 16.95 -0.35
CA ALA A 493 20.71 16.84 0.29
C ALA A 493 21.86 16.94 -0.74
N ARG A 494 21.68 16.36 -1.93
CA ARG A 494 22.65 16.43 -2.99
C ARG A 494 22.75 17.83 -3.59
N ALA A 495 21.63 18.54 -3.76
CA ALA A 495 21.60 19.92 -4.23
C ALA A 495 22.37 20.83 -3.27
N HIS A 496 22.06 20.78 -1.95
CA HIS A 496 22.79 21.53 -0.93
C HIS A 496 24.26 21.16 -0.85
N ALA A 497 24.59 19.86 -0.86
CA ALA A 497 25.99 19.40 -0.85
C ALA A 497 26.79 19.85 -2.08
N SER A 498 26.10 20.09 -3.22
CA SER A 498 26.70 20.58 -4.44
C SER A 498 26.90 22.10 -4.45
N GLY A 499 26.19 22.85 -3.58
CA GLY A 499 26.33 24.29 -3.45
C GLY A 499 25.09 25.13 -3.75
N TYR A 500 23.92 24.52 -3.95
CA TYR A 500 22.63 25.24 -4.00
C TYR A 500 22.21 25.68 -2.60
N ASP A 501 21.61 26.86 -2.51
CA ASP A 501 21.09 27.41 -1.26
C ASP A 501 19.68 26.89 -0.93
N GLU A 502 18.90 26.56 -1.97
CA GLU A 502 17.54 26.04 -1.85
C GLU A 502 17.22 25.13 -3.04
N HIS A 503 16.18 24.30 -2.91
CA HIS A 503 15.70 23.47 -4.03
C HIS A 503 14.17 23.43 -4.04
N LEU A 504 13.58 23.26 -5.23
CA LEU A 504 12.15 23.09 -5.46
C LEU A 504 11.87 22.01 -6.48
N SER A 505 10.80 21.26 -6.27
CA SER A 505 10.35 20.24 -7.24
C SER A 505 9.45 20.83 -8.31
N LYS A 506 9.62 20.41 -9.54
CA LYS A 506 8.69 20.66 -10.65
C LYS A 506 7.50 19.67 -10.54
N PRO A 507 6.23 20.06 -10.88
CA PRO A 507 5.84 21.37 -11.41
C PRO A 507 5.66 22.43 -10.32
N ILE A 508 6.13 23.66 -10.58
CA ILE A 508 6.00 24.78 -9.66
C ILE A 508 5.27 25.94 -10.33
N SER A 509 4.37 26.59 -9.58
CA SER A 509 3.71 27.80 -10.08
C SER A 509 4.66 29.00 -10.06
N PRO A 510 4.56 29.95 -11.03
CA PRO A 510 5.38 31.17 -11.02
C PRO A 510 5.28 31.97 -9.72
N ASP A 511 4.11 32.01 -9.08
CA ASP A 511 3.91 32.73 -7.82
C ASP A 511 4.66 32.07 -6.66
N ALA A 512 4.63 30.74 -6.55
CA ALA A 512 5.37 30.01 -5.53
C ALA A 512 6.90 30.16 -5.74
N LEU A 513 7.35 30.06 -6.99
CA LEU A 513 8.76 30.28 -7.34
C LEU A 513 9.21 31.70 -6.96
N ALA A 514 8.37 32.71 -7.23
CA ALA A 514 8.65 34.10 -6.88
C ALA A 514 8.81 34.32 -5.36
N GLN A 515 7.99 33.70 -4.54
CA GLN A 515 8.09 33.77 -3.09
C GLN A 515 9.44 33.26 -2.57
N VAL A 516 9.91 32.14 -3.09
CA VAL A 516 11.20 31.55 -2.70
C VAL A 516 12.37 32.42 -3.16
N ILE A 517 12.30 32.96 -4.38
CA ILE A 517 13.31 33.88 -4.92
C ILE A 517 13.46 35.12 -4.02
N VAL A 518 12.35 35.72 -3.59
CA VAL A 518 12.35 36.87 -2.67
C VAL A 518 12.96 36.49 -1.33
N GLY A 519 12.58 35.33 -0.79
CA GLY A 519 13.17 34.82 0.47
C GLY A 519 14.67 34.61 0.40
N LEU A 520 15.17 34.09 -0.71
CA LEU A 520 16.62 33.92 -0.96
C LEU A 520 17.38 35.25 -1.07
N LYS A 521 16.81 36.22 -1.78
CA LYS A 521 17.41 37.54 -1.89
C LYS A 521 17.54 38.22 -0.53
N LEU A 522 16.52 38.11 0.32
CA LEU A 522 16.50 38.72 1.67
C LEU A 522 17.51 38.06 2.66
N ARG A 523 17.85 36.78 2.44
CA ARG A 523 18.85 36.08 3.28
C ARG A 523 20.29 36.39 2.89
N ASN A 524 20.54 36.77 1.64
CA ASN A 524 21.90 36.92 1.08
C ASN A 524 22.26 38.38 0.72
N GLY A 525 21.35 39.33 0.86
CA GLY A 525 21.56 40.78 0.72
C GLY A 525 21.57 41.47 2.06
#